data_6b1a6b51d2fecf55b636c2a995b930d4
#
_entry.id   6b1a6b51d2fecf55b636c2a995b930d4
#
_cell.length_a   1.000
_cell.length_b   1.000
_cell.length_c   1.000
_cell.angle_alpha   90.00
_cell.angle_beta   90.00
_cell.angle_gamma   90.00
#
_symmetry.space_group_name_H-M   'P 1'
#
loop_
_entity.id
_entity.type
_entity.pdbx_description
1 polymer ?
#
loop_
_entity_poly.entity_id
_entity_poly.type
_entity_poly.pdbx_seq_one_letter_code
_entity_poly.pdbx_strand_id
1 'polypeptide(L)'
;MLAVSIFDGMLRAFVTKERAPLMLTPEERGCAFFKTLRLFLLKTQQRSVDPVQTAIIESMRSTDPLVFPITPKLMSQYKEITVEDVRSNLRWETTMIITMLNIVRHEINRLRTLRFALITGQPIIMWRNPFCGKQAAGLCVEEKELLYSSHQALTSKFVVRLRSACQDNINPRKGLSNGTGVELHSLTLDPREDLKQLLKRLEKAEPAEEIALLYPPISVNVELLNPDLSKFGPGDTLVPGRAVIPVFQRSRSRYEPIKSWELLNRINPIDGVRYRSHGVEPEFACTFEKAQSKTLDSVIIDLNRWPGMNLSFEKVNVALTRVKTREDLRLMPVLPGQSLEHLYCLRPDPRMQVWRAGFGPDGNWSPELCKSAIDRLPPDFFKKKKTIEFLP
;
A
#
# COMPACT_ATOMS: atom_id res chain seq x y z
N MET A 1 -7.37 8.02 -5.58
CA MET A 1 -8.57 8.65 -5.01
C MET A 1 -8.72 10.12 -5.43
N LEU A 2 -7.70 10.95 -5.31
CA LEU A 2 -7.78 12.37 -5.74
C LEU A 2 -8.19 12.52 -7.23
N ALA A 3 -7.68 11.69 -8.12
CA ALA A 3 -8.03 11.75 -9.54
C ALA A 3 -9.53 11.51 -9.79
N VAL A 4 -10.16 10.55 -9.12
CA VAL A 4 -11.58 10.19 -9.36
C VAL A 4 -12.53 11.32 -8.92
N SER A 5 -12.25 12.01 -7.81
CA SER A 5 -13.08 13.15 -7.36
C SER A 5 -12.96 14.37 -8.28
N ILE A 6 -11.77 14.59 -8.83
CA ILE A 6 -11.54 15.64 -9.83
C ILE A 6 -12.33 15.33 -11.11
N PHE A 7 -12.37 14.07 -11.57
CA PHE A 7 -13.10 13.66 -12.76
C PHE A 7 -14.62 13.74 -12.61
N ASP A 8 -15.20 13.44 -11.45
CA ASP A 8 -16.62 13.63 -11.18
C ASP A 8 -17.01 15.13 -11.27
N GLY A 9 -16.17 16.02 -10.74
CA GLY A 9 -16.33 17.47 -10.89
C GLY A 9 -16.22 17.91 -12.34
N MET A 10 -15.24 17.37 -13.09
CA MET A 10 -15.03 17.70 -14.51
C MET A 10 -16.23 17.33 -15.37
N LEU A 11 -16.79 16.11 -15.22
CA LEU A 11 -17.96 15.69 -15.99
C LEU A 11 -19.20 16.55 -15.68
N ARG A 12 -19.38 16.99 -14.45
CA ARG A 12 -20.46 17.93 -14.08
C ARG A 12 -20.24 19.31 -14.67
N ALA A 13 -19.01 19.81 -14.74
CA ALA A 13 -18.69 21.11 -15.33
C ALA A 13 -18.92 21.19 -16.86
N PHE A 14 -18.90 20.02 -17.55
CA PHE A 14 -19.24 19.97 -18.98
C PHE A 14 -20.74 20.17 -19.28
N VAL A 15 -21.59 19.95 -18.29
CA VAL A 15 -23.07 20.01 -18.44
C VAL A 15 -23.63 21.39 -18.01
N THR A 16 -22.84 22.20 -17.32
CA THR A 16 -23.30 23.51 -16.80
C THR A 16 -22.88 24.66 -17.72
N LYS A 17 -23.81 25.62 -17.90
CA LYS A 17 -23.59 26.85 -18.68
C LYS A 17 -22.31 27.59 -18.22
N GLU A 18 -21.59 28.16 -19.19
CA GLU A 18 -20.40 29.00 -18.94
C GLU A 18 -20.72 30.11 -17.94
N ARG A 19 -20.05 30.08 -16.81
CA ARG A 19 -20.08 31.13 -15.80
C ARG A 19 -18.81 31.98 -15.91
N ALA A 20 -18.91 33.25 -15.50
CA ALA A 20 -17.76 34.14 -15.45
C ALA A 20 -16.65 33.56 -14.54
N PRO A 21 -15.36 33.70 -14.90
CA PRO A 21 -14.21 33.06 -14.20
C PRO A 21 -14.15 33.32 -12.67
N LEU A 22 -14.62 34.47 -12.22
CA LEU A 22 -14.65 34.87 -10.80
C LEU A 22 -15.76 34.17 -9.98
N MET A 23 -16.73 33.52 -10.64
CA MET A 23 -17.85 32.82 -10.01
C MET A 23 -17.69 31.28 -10.01
N LEU A 24 -16.54 30.77 -10.47
CA LEU A 24 -16.31 29.34 -10.52
C LEU A 24 -16.02 28.78 -9.11
N THR A 25 -16.60 27.64 -8.79
CA THR A 25 -16.22 26.87 -7.58
C THR A 25 -14.76 26.42 -7.66
N PRO A 26 -14.12 26.03 -6.54
CA PRO A 26 -12.77 25.46 -6.56
C PRO A 26 -12.63 24.28 -7.53
N GLU A 27 -13.66 23.42 -7.63
CA GLU A 27 -13.71 22.28 -8.54
C GLU A 27 -13.77 22.74 -10.01
N GLU A 28 -14.62 23.71 -10.33
CA GLU A 28 -14.73 24.27 -11.69
C GLU A 28 -13.42 24.95 -12.12
N ARG A 29 -12.75 25.68 -11.21
CA ARG A 29 -11.41 26.24 -11.45
C ARG A 29 -10.37 25.17 -11.71
N GLY A 30 -10.39 24.10 -10.91
CA GLY A 30 -9.54 22.93 -11.15
C GLY A 30 -9.77 22.30 -12.52
N CYS A 31 -11.03 22.17 -12.94
CA CYS A 31 -11.40 21.66 -14.26
C CYS A 31 -10.93 22.59 -15.39
N ALA A 32 -11.08 23.90 -15.24
CA ALA A 32 -10.58 24.87 -16.21
C ALA A 32 -9.05 24.78 -16.34
N PHE A 33 -8.33 24.64 -15.23
CA PHE A 33 -6.89 24.43 -15.24
C PHE A 33 -6.50 23.12 -15.96
N PHE A 34 -7.21 22.01 -15.71
CA PHE A 34 -6.94 20.73 -16.37
C PHE A 34 -7.10 20.79 -17.91
N LYS A 35 -7.98 21.65 -18.43
CA LYS A 35 -8.12 21.86 -19.87
C LYS A 35 -6.92 22.55 -20.49
N THR A 36 -6.10 23.26 -19.70
CA THR A 36 -4.87 23.91 -20.18
C THR A 36 -3.66 22.99 -20.17
N LEU A 37 -3.78 21.80 -19.59
CA LEU A 37 -2.68 20.84 -19.54
C LEU A 37 -2.45 20.20 -20.89
N ARG A 38 -1.18 19.97 -21.19
CA ARG A 38 -0.75 19.26 -22.38
C ARG A 38 -0.48 17.79 -22.06
N LEU A 39 -1.05 16.88 -22.81
CA LEU A 39 -0.85 15.44 -22.65
C LEU A 39 0.39 14.99 -23.44
N PHE A 40 1.35 14.39 -22.76
CA PHE A 40 2.45 13.67 -23.38
C PHE A 40 2.30 12.18 -23.14
N LEU A 41 2.10 11.42 -24.21
CA LEU A 41 1.98 9.96 -24.14
C LEU A 41 3.36 9.33 -24.20
N LEU A 42 3.81 8.73 -23.10
CA LEU A 42 4.99 7.89 -23.08
C LEU A 42 4.63 6.52 -23.71
N LYS A 43 5.10 6.28 -24.92
CA LYS A 43 4.76 5.08 -25.69
C LYS A 43 5.65 3.88 -25.33
N THR A 44 6.92 4.13 -25.01
CA THR A 44 7.88 3.07 -24.75
C THR A 44 7.74 2.51 -23.35
N GLN A 45 7.54 1.20 -23.23
CA GLN A 45 7.55 0.51 -21.94
C GLN A 45 9.01 0.27 -21.51
N GLN A 46 9.40 0.90 -20.38
CA GLN A 46 10.80 0.84 -19.90
C GLN A 46 11.02 -0.29 -18.86
N ARG A 47 9.96 -0.75 -18.16
CA ARG A 47 10.12 -1.73 -17.09
C ARG A 47 10.15 -3.15 -17.59
N SER A 48 9.23 -3.52 -18.48
CA SER A 48 9.13 -4.89 -18.98
C SER A 48 10.20 -5.17 -20.02
N VAL A 49 10.90 -6.29 -19.86
CA VAL A 49 11.86 -6.85 -20.83
C VAL A 49 11.35 -8.17 -21.44
N ASP A 50 10.24 -8.70 -20.94
CA ASP A 50 9.55 -9.88 -21.44
C ASP A 50 8.51 -9.46 -22.49
N PRO A 51 8.61 -9.95 -23.75
CA PRO A 51 7.64 -9.60 -24.80
C PRO A 51 6.18 -9.95 -24.44
N VAL A 52 5.97 -11.08 -23.75
CA VAL A 52 4.61 -11.50 -23.33
C VAL A 52 4.07 -10.56 -22.26
N GLN A 53 4.88 -10.23 -21.26
CA GLN A 53 4.50 -9.26 -20.24
C GLN A 53 4.23 -7.88 -20.85
N THR A 54 5.02 -7.47 -21.83
CA THR A 54 4.81 -6.21 -22.55
C THR A 54 3.49 -6.22 -23.30
N ALA A 55 3.17 -7.30 -24.03
CA ALA A 55 1.90 -7.44 -24.74
C ALA A 55 0.69 -7.42 -23.78
N ILE A 56 0.81 -8.04 -22.60
CA ILE A 56 -0.20 -8.00 -21.54
C ILE A 56 -0.42 -6.55 -21.08
N ILE A 57 0.67 -5.84 -20.77
CA ILE A 57 0.58 -4.44 -20.32
C ILE A 57 -0.06 -3.56 -21.39
N GLU A 58 0.26 -3.77 -22.65
CA GLU A 58 -0.33 -3.02 -23.77
C GLU A 58 -1.83 -3.32 -23.94
N SER A 59 -2.23 -4.58 -23.83
CA SER A 59 -3.65 -4.96 -23.89
C SER A 59 -4.46 -4.31 -22.76
N MET A 60 -3.88 -4.16 -21.58
CA MET A 60 -4.50 -3.46 -20.45
C MET A 60 -4.59 -1.94 -20.64
N ARG A 61 -3.89 -1.37 -21.60
CA ARG A 61 -3.94 0.06 -21.94
C ARG A 61 -5.02 0.42 -22.95
N SER A 62 -5.92 -0.52 -23.28
CA SER A 62 -7.02 -0.24 -24.22
C SER A 62 -7.72 1.07 -23.88
N THR A 63 -7.96 1.86 -24.92
CA THR A 63 -8.72 3.11 -24.84
C THR A 63 -10.21 2.92 -25.11
N ASP A 64 -10.62 1.72 -25.52
CA ASP A 64 -12.01 1.41 -25.76
C ASP A 64 -12.74 1.14 -24.43
N PRO A 65 -13.73 1.97 -24.06
CA PRO A 65 -14.47 1.83 -22.81
C PRO A 65 -15.34 0.58 -22.73
N LEU A 66 -15.57 -0.11 -23.84
CA LEU A 66 -16.38 -1.32 -23.91
C LEU A 66 -15.55 -2.60 -23.79
N VAL A 67 -14.22 -2.51 -23.86
CA VAL A 67 -13.32 -3.64 -23.76
C VAL A 67 -13.06 -4.01 -22.30
N PHE A 68 -13.17 -5.29 -21.98
CA PHE A 68 -12.73 -5.89 -20.72
C PHE A 68 -11.34 -6.50 -20.91
N PRO A 69 -10.28 -5.80 -20.53
CA PRO A 69 -8.92 -6.21 -20.90
C PRO A 69 -8.39 -7.40 -20.09
N ILE A 70 -8.98 -7.70 -18.94
CA ILE A 70 -8.61 -8.86 -18.12
C ILE A 70 -9.44 -10.06 -18.59
N THR A 71 -8.78 -11.04 -19.18
CA THR A 71 -9.42 -12.24 -19.73
C THR A 71 -8.86 -13.50 -19.11
N PRO A 72 -9.58 -14.65 -19.16
CA PRO A 72 -9.03 -15.95 -18.72
C PRO A 72 -7.70 -16.28 -19.40
N LYS A 73 -7.58 -16.01 -20.71
CA LYS A 73 -6.34 -16.20 -21.47
C LYS A 73 -5.18 -15.34 -20.96
N LEU A 74 -5.45 -14.11 -20.54
CA LEU A 74 -4.45 -13.23 -19.94
C LEU A 74 -4.03 -13.78 -18.58
N MET A 75 -4.99 -14.14 -17.73
CA MET A 75 -4.69 -14.63 -16.38
C MET A 75 -3.96 -15.98 -16.39
N SER A 76 -4.21 -16.85 -17.37
CA SER A 76 -3.50 -18.12 -17.51
C SER A 76 -2.00 -17.98 -17.85
N GLN A 77 -1.53 -16.77 -18.16
CA GLN A 77 -0.09 -16.51 -18.37
C GLN A 77 0.69 -16.42 -17.03
N TYR A 78 -0.02 -16.30 -15.91
CA TYR A 78 0.58 -16.21 -14.59
C TYR A 78 0.35 -17.49 -13.79
N LYS A 79 1.42 -17.99 -13.17
CA LYS A 79 1.38 -19.20 -12.33
C LYS A 79 0.97 -18.84 -10.90
N GLU A 80 0.25 -19.74 -10.25
CA GLU A 80 0.07 -19.66 -8.80
C GLU A 80 1.37 -20.03 -8.08
N ILE A 81 1.62 -19.43 -6.91
CA ILE A 81 2.73 -19.82 -6.05
C ILE A 81 2.46 -21.19 -5.44
N THR A 82 3.43 -22.06 -5.50
CA THR A 82 3.37 -23.40 -4.92
C THR A 82 4.37 -23.56 -3.78
N VAL A 83 4.17 -24.58 -2.95
CA VAL A 83 5.15 -24.95 -1.92
C VAL A 83 6.48 -25.30 -2.55
N GLU A 84 6.45 -25.93 -3.73
CA GLU A 84 7.65 -26.30 -4.46
C GLU A 84 8.41 -25.08 -5.00
N ASP A 85 7.72 -24.04 -5.49
CA ASP A 85 8.37 -22.79 -5.87
C ASP A 85 9.17 -22.22 -4.69
N VAL A 86 8.62 -22.23 -3.48
CA VAL A 86 9.28 -21.70 -2.28
C VAL A 86 10.45 -22.59 -1.86
N ARG A 87 10.32 -23.91 -1.95
CA ARG A 87 11.39 -24.86 -1.60
C ARG A 87 12.56 -24.81 -2.59
N SER A 88 12.25 -24.72 -3.87
CA SER A 88 13.26 -24.72 -4.95
C SER A 88 13.96 -23.38 -5.11
N ASN A 89 13.32 -22.27 -4.71
CA ASN A 89 13.89 -20.94 -4.84
C ASN A 89 13.51 -20.03 -3.66
N LEU A 90 14.45 -19.86 -2.73
CA LEU A 90 14.29 -19.06 -1.52
C LEU A 90 13.90 -17.59 -1.77
N ARG A 91 14.04 -17.08 -3.00
CA ARG A 91 13.58 -15.72 -3.33
C ARG A 91 12.10 -15.54 -2.99
N TRP A 92 11.27 -16.58 -3.13
CA TRP A 92 9.85 -16.50 -2.84
C TRP A 92 9.53 -16.36 -1.35
N GLU A 93 10.45 -16.76 -0.46
CA GLU A 93 10.30 -16.50 0.99
C GLU A 93 10.38 -15.02 1.35
N THR A 94 11.18 -14.24 0.61
CA THR A 94 11.37 -12.81 0.87
C THR A 94 10.62 -11.92 -0.12
N THR A 95 9.94 -12.53 -1.11
CA THR A 95 9.17 -11.84 -2.13
C THR A 95 8.00 -11.08 -1.50
N MET A 96 7.83 -9.82 -1.93
CA MET A 96 6.72 -8.98 -1.50
C MET A 96 5.39 -9.54 -1.94
N ILE A 97 4.43 -9.57 -1.03
CA ILE A 97 3.04 -9.96 -1.30
C ILE A 97 2.18 -8.70 -1.40
N ILE A 98 1.46 -8.54 -2.51
CA ILE A 98 0.48 -7.47 -2.68
C ILE A 98 -0.90 -8.03 -2.34
N THR A 99 -1.56 -7.44 -1.35
CA THR A 99 -2.90 -7.85 -0.91
C THR A 99 -3.84 -6.66 -0.76
N MET A 100 -5.12 -6.92 -0.66
CA MET A 100 -6.14 -5.89 -0.62
C MET A 100 -6.42 -5.37 0.80
N LEU A 101 -6.33 -6.24 1.80
CA LEU A 101 -6.72 -5.95 3.16
C LEU A 101 -5.52 -5.64 4.06
N ASN A 102 -5.61 -4.56 4.83
CA ASN A 102 -4.60 -4.24 5.83
C ASN A 102 -4.45 -5.35 6.89
N ILE A 103 -5.55 -5.99 7.29
CA ILE A 103 -5.49 -7.09 8.26
C ILE A 103 -4.66 -8.27 7.73
N VAL A 104 -4.85 -8.65 6.46
CA VAL A 104 -4.07 -9.70 5.80
C VAL A 104 -2.61 -9.28 5.66
N ARG A 105 -2.35 -8.02 5.28
CA ARG A 105 -1.00 -7.45 5.22
C ARG A 105 -0.28 -7.53 6.57
N HIS A 106 -0.94 -7.16 7.65
CA HIS A 106 -0.36 -7.22 9.00
C HIS A 106 -0.05 -8.66 9.41
N GLU A 107 -0.96 -9.60 9.10
CA GLU A 107 -0.74 -11.02 9.42
C GLU A 107 0.42 -11.62 8.62
N ILE A 108 0.51 -11.33 7.32
CA ILE A 108 1.65 -11.75 6.50
C ILE A 108 2.95 -11.18 7.06
N ASN A 109 2.99 -9.89 7.36
CA ASN A 109 4.17 -9.24 7.93
C ASN A 109 4.56 -9.88 9.27
N ARG A 110 3.60 -10.22 10.13
CA ARG A 110 3.85 -10.91 11.40
C ARG A 110 4.47 -12.29 11.19
N LEU A 111 3.86 -13.12 10.35
CA LEU A 111 4.34 -14.47 10.06
C LEU A 111 5.73 -14.47 9.40
N ARG A 112 5.96 -13.55 8.48
CA ARG A 112 7.26 -13.41 7.80
C ARG A 112 8.34 -12.85 8.73
N THR A 113 8.00 -11.96 9.66
CA THR A 113 8.93 -11.49 10.70
C THR A 113 9.34 -12.64 11.60
N LEU A 114 8.38 -13.46 12.05
CA LEU A 114 8.65 -14.66 12.83
C LEU A 114 9.58 -15.64 12.08
N ARG A 115 9.25 -15.91 10.80
CA ARG A 115 10.06 -16.78 9.95
C ARG A 115 11.48 -16.23 9.75
N PHE A 116 11.61 -14.93 9.53
CA PHE A 116 12.91 -14.27 9.38
C PHE A 116 13.75 -14.41 10.67
N ALA A 117 13.15 -14.17 11.83
CA ALA A 117 13.80 -14.31 13.11
C ALA A 117 14.28 -15.76 13.37
N LEU A 118 13.44 -16.76 13.02
CA LEU A 118 13.80 -18.18 13.10
C LEU A 118 15.00 -18.52 12.23
N ILE A 119 14.99 -18.12 10.97
CA ILE A 119 16.07 -18.42 10.00
C ILE A 119 17.38 -17.74 10.40
N THR A 120 17.30 -16.52 10.92
CA THR A 120 18.49 -15.74 11.31
C THR A 120 18.96 -16.03 12.73
N GLY A 121 18.26 -16.90 13.47
CA GLY A 121 18.62 -17.25 14.85
C GLY A 121 18.46 -16.11 15.83
N GLN A 122 17.59 -15.13 15.57
CA GLN A 122 17.46 -13.92 16.37
C GLN A 122 16.16 -13.90 17.17
N PRO A 123 16.15 -13.29 18.37
CA PRO A 123 14.93 -12.96 19.09
C PRO A 123 14.19 -11.80 18.42
N ILE A 124 12.92 -11.64 18.73
CA ILE A 124 12.07 -10.51 18.29
C ILE A 124 11.91 -9.56 19.47
N ILE A 125 12.45 -8.35 19.37
CA ILE A 125 12.17 -7.30 20.33
C ILE A 125 10.85 -6.65 19.99
N MET A 126 9.94 -6.50 20.95
CA MET A 126 8.63 -5.91 20.74
C MET A 126 8.30 -4.85 21.79
N TRP A 127 7.47 -3.89 21.41
CA TRP A 127 6.93 -2.88 22.33
C TRP A 127 5.53 -2.46 21.93
N ARG A 128 4.79 -1.97 22.91
CA ARG A 128 3.45 -1.43 22.73
C ARG A 128 3.52 0.02 22.26
N ASN A 129 2.81 0.34 21.19
CA ASN A 129 2.67 1.71 20.72
C ASN A 129 1.73 2.47 21.65
N PRO A 130 2.13 3.58 22.26
CA PRO A 130 1.31 4.27 23.25
C PRO A 130 0.04 4.86 22.63
N PHE A 131 -1.07 4.64 23.29
CA PHE A 131 -2.33 5.26 22.96
C PHE A 131 -2.29 6.78 23.20
N CYS A 132 -3.08 7.51 22.43
CA CYS A 132 -3.22 8.95 22.56
C CYS A 132 -4.63 9.44 22.17
N GLY A 133 -4.98 10.64 22.64
CA GLY A 133 -6.29 11.24 22.38
C GLY A 133 -7.36 10.90 23.43
N LYS A 134 -8.50 11.58 23.35
CA LYS A 134 -9.56 11.50 24.35
C LYS A 134 -10.17 10.09 24.53
N GLN A 135 -10.33 9.36 23.42
CA GLN A 135 -10.89 8.00 23.46
C GLN A 135 -9.96 7.03 24.23
N ALA A 136 -8.65 7.18 24.07
CA ALA A 136 -7.67 6.35 24.76
C ALA A 136 -7.63 6.61 26.28
N ALA A 137 -7.95 7.81 26.73
CA ALA A 137 -8.01 8.15 28.15
C ALA A 137 -9.18 7.47 28.87
N GLY A 138 -10.23 7.10 28.14
CA GLY A 138 -11.40 6.39 28.68
C GLY A 138 -11.28 4.87 28.70
N LEU A 139 -10.13 4.30 28.27
CA LEU A 139 -9.90 2.84 28.28
C LEU A 139 -9.37 2.39 29.65
N CYS A 140 -9.97 1.34 30.21
CA CYS A 140 -9.43 0.66 31.37
C CYS A 140 -8.21 -0.22 30.99
N VAL A 141 -7.57 -0.86 31.95
CA VAL A 141 -6.37 -1.67 31.73
C VAL A 141 -6.70 -2.89 30.89
N GLU A 142 -7.79 -3.56 31.22
CA GLU A 142 -8.26 -4.78 30.54
C GLU A 142 -8.58 -4.52 29.07
N GLU A 143 -9.22 -3.40 28.77
CA GLU A 143 -9.54 -3.00 27.40
C GLU A 143 -8.26 -2.67 26.60
N LYS A 144 -7.26 -2.06 27.22
CA LYS A 144 -5.97 -1.84 26.58
C LYS A 144 -5.26 -3.16 26.27
N GLU A 145 -5.28 -4.13 27.22
CA GLU A 145 -4.71 -5.45 27.00
C GLU A 145 -5.43 -6.19 25.84
N LEU A 146 -6.76 -6.16 25.82
CA LEU A 146 -7.55 -6.71 24.72
C LEU A 146 -7.16 -6.11 23.37
N LEU A 147 -6.98 -4.78 23.32
CA LEU A 147 -6.60 -4.09 22.08
C LEU A 147 -5.20 -4.49 21.63
N TYR A 148 -4.21 -4.53 22.52
CA TYR A 148 -2.85 -4.94 22.18
C TYR A 148 -2.77 -6.40 21.71
N SER A 149 -3.59 -7.28 22.26
CA SER A 149 -3.62 -8.69 21.87
C SER A 149 -4.35 -8.93 20.54
N SER A 150 -5.36 -8.12 20.22
CA SER A 150 -6.21 -8.32 19.03
C SER A 150 -5.80 -7.49 17.82
N HIS A 151 -5.03 -6.40 18.00
CA HIS A 151 -4.67 -5.46 16.91
C HIS A 151 -3.16 -5.35 16.74
N GLN A 152 -2.61 -6.08 15.80
CA GLN A 152 -1.15 -6.14 15.54
C GLN A 152 -0.52 -4.78 15.21
N ALA A 153 -1.27 -3.84 14.64
CA ALA A 153 -0.79 -2.48 14.37
C ALA A 153 -0.42 -1.71 15.65
N LEU A 154 -0.95 -2.12 16.79
CA LEU A 154 -0.68 -1.49 18.10
C LEU A 154 0.62 -1.95 18.75
N THR A 155 1.27 -2.98 18.19
CA THR A 155 2.54 -3.51 18.67
C THR A 155 3.58 -3.41 17.56
N SER A 156 4.73 -2.85 17.86
CA SER A 156 5.87 -2.79 16.93
C SER A 156 6.87 -3.91 17.24
N LYS A 157 7.52 -4.42 16.19
CA LYS A 157 8.50 -5.50 16.28
C LYS A 157 9.81 -5.09 15.63
N PHE A 158 10.90 -5.56 16.18
CA PHE A 158 12.25 -5.31 15.70
C PHE A 158 13.04 -6.62 15.68
N VAL A 159 13.66 -6.89 14.55
CA VAL A 159 14.69 -7.91 14.35
C VAL A 159 15.82 -7.25 13.56
N VAL A 160 17.06 -7.46 13.93
CA VAL A 160 18.21 -6.82 13.25
C VAL A 160 18.23 -7.24 11.77
N ARG A 161 18.41 -6.28 10.86
CA ARG A 161 18.38 -6.43 9.40
C ARG A 161 17.02 -6.85 8.81
N LEU A 162 15.95 -6.76 9.60
CA LEU A 162 14.62 -7.00 9.07
C LEU A 162 14.29 -5.94 7.99
N ARG A 163 13.96 -6.39 6.78
CA ARG A 163 13.51 -5.50 5.73
C ARG A 163 12.19 -4.86 6.10
N SER A 164 12.18 -3.55 6.05
CA SER A 164 11.07 -2.72 6.52
C SER A 164 10.86 -1.54 5.57
N ALA A 165 9.77 -0.80 5.75
CA ALA A 165 9.52 0.42 4.99
C ALA A 165 9.04 1.56 5.90
N CYS A 166 9.42 2.78 5.53
CA CYS A 166 8.86 3.98 6.10
C CYS A 166 7.39 4.11 5.72
N GLN A 167 6.54 4.40 6.69
CA GLN A 167 5.10 4.55 6.50
C GLN A 167 4.67 6.01 6.38
N ASP A 168 5.61 6.93 6.54
CA ASP A 168 5.40 8.37 6.50
C ASP A 168 6.58 9.08 5.82
N ASN A 169 6.38 10.33 5.43
CA ASN A 169 7.46 11.20 5.00
C ASN A 169 8.24 11.69 6.23
N ILE A 170 9.31 10.97 6.58
CA ILE A 170 10.13 11.23 7.78
C ILE A 170 11.12 12.34 7.48
N ASN A 171 11.96 12.15 6.47
CA ASN A 171 12.91 13.12 5.96
C ASN A 171 13.10 12.93 4.45
N PRO A 172 12.20 13.49 3.60
CA PRO A 172 12.26 13.31 2.14
C PRO A 172 13.56 13.81 1.52
N ARG A 173 14.18 14.85 2.11
CA ARG A 173 15.45 15.39 1.62
C ARG A 173 16.58 14.38 1.71
N LYS A 174 16.55 13.51 2.72
CA LYS A 174 17.51 12.42 2.95
C LYS A 174 17.01 11.07 2.43
N GLY A 175 15.94 11.05 1.64
CA GLY A 175 15.40 9.83 1.05
C GLY A 175 14.44 9.04 1.92
N LEU A 176 14.12 9.49 3.15
CA LEU A 176 13.15 8.81 4.03
C LEU A 176 11.73 9.32 3.77
N SER A 177 11.12 8.79 2.75
CA SER A 177 9.74 9.08 2.36
C SER A 177 8.83 7.88 2.60
N ASN A 178 7.53 8.09 2.57
CA ASN A 178 6.55 7.00 2.62
C ASN A 178 6.82 5.98 1.51
N GLY A 179 6.98 4.72 1.89
CA GLY A 179 7.30 3.62 0.99
C GLY A 179 8.81 3.41 0.74
N THR A 180 9.70 4.22 1.34
CA THR A 180 11.14 3.95 1.26
C THR A 180 11.49 2.66 1.99
N GLY A 181 12.12 1.72 1.29
CA GLY A 181 12.65 0.49 1.86
C GLY A 181 13.89 0.74 2.71
N VAL A 182 13.92 0.13 3.88
CA VAL A 182 15.00 0.23 4.87
C VAL A 182 15.27 -1.13 5.50
N GLU A 183 16.44 -1.29 6.13
CA GLU A 183 16.71 -2.37 7.07
C GLU A 183 16.73 -1.83 8.49
N LEU A 184 16.21 -2.61 9.43
CA LEU A 184 16.30 -2.29 10.85
C LEU A 184 17.74 -2.52 11.35
N HIS A 185 18.38 -1.48 11.86
CA HIS A 185 19.78 -1.55 12.27
C HIS A 185 19.93 -1.77 13.78
N SER A 186 19.35 -0.90 14.59
CA SER A 186 19.46 -0.93 16.06
C SER A 186 18.33 -0.13 16.70
N LEU A 187 18.23 -0.21 18.03
CA LEU A 187 17.31 0.58 18.85
C LEU A 187 18.08 1.53 19.76
N THR A 188 17.60 2.78 19.89
CA THR A 188 18.00 3.64 21.01
C THR A 188 16.93 3.48 22.09
N LEU A 189 17.28 2.80 23.17
CA LEU A 189 16.35 2.46 24.23
C LEU A 189 15.96 3.68 25.08
N ASP A 190 14.79 3.63 25.69
CA ASP A 190 14.38 4.58 26.72
C ASP A 190 15.31 4.42 27.95
N PRO A 191 15.80 5.51 28.57
CA PRO A 191 16.69 5.43 29.76
C PRO A 191 16.06 4.72 30.97
N ARG A 192 14.74 4.60 31.01
CA ARG A 192 14.02 3.88 32.06
C ARG A 192 14.04 2.36 31.89
N GLU A 193 14.46 1.86 30.70
CA GLU A 193 14.58 0.42 30.48
C GLU A 193 15.76 -0.15 31.23
N ASP A 194 15.59 -1.27 31.92
CA ASP A 194 16.69 -1.96 32.58
C ASP A 194 17.54 -2.73 31.56
N LEU A 195 18.59 -2.05 31.09
CA LEU A 195 19.50 -2.60 30.09
C LEU A 195 20.15 -3.91 30.53
N LYS A 196 20.50 -4.05 31.84
CA LYS A 196 21.16 -5.27 32.34
C LYS A 196 20.22 -6.47 32.30
N GLN A 197 18.97 -6.27 32.69
CA GLN A 197 17.96 -7.31 32.65
C GLN A 197 17.60 -7.65 31.18
N LEU A 198 17.48 -6.65 30.33
CA LEU A 198 17.19 -6.86 28.90
C LEU A 198 18.31 -7.68 28.24
N LEU A 199 19.57 -7.33 28.42
CA LEU A 199 20.70 -8.08 27.85
C LEU A 199 20.73 -9.54 28.34
N LYS A 200 20.50 -9.80 29.63
CA LYS A 200 20.39 -11.18 30.14
C LYS A 200 19.26 -11.98 29.50
N ARG A 201 18.13 -11.33 29.18
CA ARG A 201 17.02 -11.97 28.48
C ARG A 201 17.39 -12.26 27.04
N LEU A 202 18.03 -11.30 26.34
CA LEU A 202 18.49 -11.46 24.95
C LEU A 202 19.53 -12.57 24.78
N GLU A 203 20.48 -12.69 25.75
CA GLU A 203 21.50 -13.74 25.73
C GLU A 203 20.93 -15.16 25.88
N LYS A 204 19.80 -15.29 26.57
CA LYS A 204 19.12 -16.58 26.81
C LYS A 204 17.99 -16.88 25.85
N ALA A 205 17.64 -15.90 25.02
CA ALA A 205 16.50 -15.99 24.15
C ALA A 205 16.69 -17.03 23.05
N GLU A 206 15.65 -17.80 22.80
CA GLU A 206 15.60 -18.69 21.66
C GLU A 206 15.29 -17.93 20.37
N PRO A 207 15.62 -18.52 19.19
CA PRO A 207 15.25 -17.93 17.92
C PRO A 207 13.74 -17.64 17.82
N ALA A 208 13.40 -16.42 17.43
CA ALA A 208 12.04 -15.90 17.33
C ALA A 208 11.26 -15.77 18.65
N GLU A 209 11.90 -15.94 19.79
CA GLU A 209 11.30 -15.58 21.07
C GLU A 209 10.98 -14.09 21.13
N GLU A 210 9.75 -13.76 21.56
CA GLU A 210 9.30 -12.37 21.67
C GLU A 210 9.69 -11.77 23.02
N ILE A 211 10.58 -10.77 23.02
CA ILE A 211 11.04 -10.06 24.21
C ILE A 211 10.40 -8.67 24.22
N ALA A 212 9.48 -8.47 25.17
CA ALA A 212 8.79 -7.20 25.33
C ALA A 212 9.69 -6.18 26.08
N LEU A 213 9.79 -4.97 25.52
CA LEU A 213 10.27 -3.78 26.21
C LEU A 213 9.16 -3.22 27.11
N LEU A 214 9.54 -2.66 28.25
CA LEU A 214 8.63 -1.96 29.16
C LEU A 214 8.22 -0.59 28.56
N TYR A 215 9.15 0.05 27.87
CA TYR A 215 8.96 1.36 27.25
C TYR A 215 9.24 1.31 25.74
N PRO A 216 8.51 2.06 24.91
CA PRO A 216 8.87 2.23 23.50
C PRO A 216 10.29 2.80 23.40
N PRO A 217 11.12 2.36 22.44
CA PRO A 217 12.44 2.95 22.25
C PRO A 217 12.33 4.43 21.86
N ILE A 218 13.34 5.22 22.16
CA ILE A 218 13.45 6.63 21.74
C ILE A 218 13.47 6.70 20.21
N SER A 219 14.30 5.86 19.59
CA SER A 219 14.33 5.75 18.12
C SER A 219 14.52 4.31 17.66
N VAL A 220 13.96 4.04 16.50
CA VAL A 220 14.28 2.87 15.67
C VAL A 220 15.30 3.35 14.64
N ASN A 221 16.52 2.83 14.71
CA ASN A 221 17.57 3.22 13.79
C ASN A 221 17.52 2.34 12.55
N VAL A 222 17.37 2.97 11.41
CA VAL A 222 17.19 2.29 10.12
C VAL A 222 18.34 2.59 9.17
N GLU A 223 18.72 1.61 8.37
CA GLU A 223 19.68 1.77 7.30
C GLU A 223 18.95 1.82 5.96
N LEU A 224 19.25 2.82 5.14
CA LEU A 224 18.70 2.93 3.79
C LEU A 224 19.31 1.86 2.88
N LEU A 225 18.49 1.16 2.08
CA LEU A 225 18.94 0.10 1.19
C LEU A 225 19.80 0.60 0.01
N ASN A 226 19.46 1.76 -0.54
CA ASN A 226 20.20 2.35 -1.67
C ASN A 226 20.39 3.85 -1.42
N PRO A 227 21.27 4.24 -0.47
CA PRO A 227 21.45 5.62 -0.10
C PRO A 227 22.28 6.38 -1.14
N ASP A 228 21.86 7.60 -1.42
CA ASP A 228 22.74 8.60 -2.00
C ASP A 228 23.53 9.28 -0.87
N LEU A 229 24.71 8.77 -0.59
CA LEU A 229 25.54 9.23 0.53
C LEU A 229 25.95 10.70 0.40
N SER A 230 25.91 11.30 -0.79
CA SER A 230 26.21 12.72 -0.98
C SER A 230 25.22 13.67 -0.28
N LYS A 231 24.05 13.16 0.06
CA LYS A 231 23.01 13.92 0.78
C LYS A 231 23.20 13.97 2.30
N PHE A 232 24.24 13.30 2.81
CA PHE A 232 24.51 13.22 4.25
C PHE A 232 25.77 13.98 4.59
N GLY A 233 25.64 14.94 5.50
CA GLY A 233 26.76 15.66 6.10
C GLY A 233 27.29 14.99 7.37
N PRO A 234 28.39 15.52 7.94
CA PRO A 234 28.91 15.06 9.23
C PRO A 234 27.84 15.13 10.32
N GLY A 235 27.64 14.03 11.06
CA GLY A 235 26.64 13.94 12.14
C GLY A 235 25.21 13.64 11.69
N ASP A 236 24.94 13.49 10.40
CA ASP A 236 23.64 13.14 9.88
C ASP A 236 23.28 11.64 10.02
N THR A 237 24.30 10.82 10.23
CA THR A 237 24.18 9.36 10.38
C THR A 237 24.78 8.88 11.69
N LEU A 238 24.23 7.82 12.26
CA LEU A 238 24.74 7.21 13.50
C LEU A 238 26.04 6.42 13.30
N VAL A 239 26.28 5.97 12.07
CA VAL A 239 27.46 5.18 11.71
C VAL A 239 28.19 5.89 10.55
N PRO A 240 29.45 6.26 10.71
CA PRO A 240 30.23 6.88 9.64
C PRO A 240 30.26 6.00 8.38
N GLY A 241 30.02 6.61 7.21
CA GLY A 241 30.04 5.93 5.93
C GLY A 241 28.82 5.03 5.64
N ARG A 242 27.83 4.98 6.52
CA ARG A 242 26.59 4.23 6.34
C ARG A 242 25.39 5.13 6.58
N ALA A 243 24.33 4.98 5.79
CA ALA A 243 23.10 5.77 5.95
C ALA A 243 22.20 5.19 7.06
N VAL A 244 22.73 5.11 8.28
CA VAL A 244 21.98 4.69 9.48
C VAL A 244 21.38 5.93 10.13
N ILE A 245 20.05 6.01 10.14
CA ILE A 245 19.31 7.21 10.55
C ILE A 245 18.36 6.85 11.70
N PRO A 246 18.32 7.66 12.78
CA PRO A 246 17.36 7.46 13.85
C PRO A 246 15.98 7.95 13.44
N VAL A 247 14.99 7.07 13.60
CA VAL A 247 13.57 7.38 13.38
C VAL A 247 12.89 7.46 14.73
N PHE A 248 12.54 8.68 15.14
CA PHE A 248 11.88 8.93 16.41
C PHE A 248 10.38 8.65 16.34
N GLN A 249 9.77 8.42 17.50
CA GLN A 249 8.34 8.28 17.60
C GLN A 249 7.64 9.53 17.05
N ARG A 250 6.62 9.33 16.22
CA ARG A 250 5.94 10.42 15.50
C ARG A 250 5.06 11.23 16.45
N SER A 251 5.07 12.55 16.26
CA SER A 251 4.11 13.45 16.90
C SER A 251 2.69 13.25 16.37
N ARG A 252 2.55 12.93 15.07
CA ARG A 252 1.28 12.64 14.43
C ARG A 252 0.80 11.23 14.82
N SER A 253 -0.39 11.16 15.40
CA SER A 253 -1.03 9.88 15.73
C SER A 253 -1.59 9.18 14.52
N ARG A 254 -1.65 7.86 14.57
CA ARG A 254 -2.38 6.98 13.65
C ARG A 254 -3.72 6.59 14.26
N TYR A 255 -4.67 6.27 13.42
CA TYR A 255 -5.98 5.75 13.83
C TYR A 255 -6.07 4.29 13.45
N GLU A 256 -6.42 3.45 14.43
CA GLU A 256 -6.74 2.04 14.26
C GLU A 256 -8.22 1.84 14.51
N PRO A 257 -9.01 1.45 13.49
CA PRO A 257 -10.42 1.15 13.66
C PRO A 257 -10.58 -0.16 14.46
N ILE A 258 -11.52 -0.15 15.39
CA ILE A 258 -11.83 -1.29 16.24
C ILE A 258 -13.19 -1.81 15.87
N LYS A 259 -13.33 -3.13 15.76
CA LYS A 259 -14.59 -3.80 15.51
C LYS A 259 -14.97 -4.77 16.65
N SER A 260 -14.38 -4.56 17.84
CA SER A 260 -14.73 -5.34 19.00
C SER A 260 -16.16 -5.02 19.45
N TRP A 261 -17.03 -6.05 19.52
CA TRP A 261 -18.40 -5.89 19.99
C TRP A 261 -18.47 -5.31 21.41
N GLU A 262 -17.53 -5.70 22.27
CA GLU A 262 -17.43 -5.23 23.67
C GLU A 262 -17.18 -3.73 23.76
N LEU A 263 -16.37 -3.17 22.89
CA LEU A 263 -16.02 -1.76 22.85
C LEU A 263 -17.06 -0.92 22.10
N LEU A 264 -17.74 -1.51 21.12
CA LEU A 264 -18.80 -0.83 20.35
C LEU A 264 -20.11 -0.69 21.15
N ASN A 265 -20.40 -1.63 22.04
CA ASN A 265 -21.65 -1.65 22.82
C ASN A 265 -21.54 -1.02 24.20
N ARG A 266 -20.53 -0.20 24.45
CA ARG A 266 -20.44 0.64 25.67
C ARG A 266 -21.43 1.79 25.62
N ILE A 267 -21.70 2.38 26.80
CA ILE A 267 -22.44 3.64 26.92
C ILE A 267 -21.80 4.74 26.05
N ASN A 268 -20.45 4.76 25.98
CA ASN A 268 -19.68 5.58 25.04
C ASN A 268 -18.90 4.67 24.10
N PRO A 269 -19.46 4.33 22.94
CA PRO A 269 -18.82 3.41 21.99
C PRO A 269 -17.44 3.90 21.55
N ILE A 270 -16.50 2.95 21.44
CA ILE A 270 -15.16 3.21 20.90
C ILE A 270 -15.02 2.44 19.60
N ASP A 271 -15.07 3.14 18.49
CA ASP A 271 -14.95 2.63 17.12
C ASP A 271 -13.49 2.60 16.62
N GLY A 272 -12.58 3.19 17.36
CA GLY A 272 -11.16 3.20 17.06
C GLY A 272 -10.34 3.91 18.10
N VAL A 273 -9.04 3.67 18.04
CA VAL A 273 -8.06 4.31 18.92
C VAL A 273 -6.98 5.03 18.14
N ARG A 274 -6.46 6.09 18.71
CA ARG A 274 -5.27 6.75 18.21
C ARG A 274 -4.04 6.28 18.97
N TYR A 275 -2.96 6.02 18.24
CA TYR A 275 -1.67 5.60 18.81
C TYR A 275 -0.50 6.28 18.11
N ARG A 276 0.67 6.25 18.71
CA ARG A 276 1.91 6.79 18.14
C ARG A 276 2.90 5.66 17.89
N SER A 277 3.43 5.61 16.68
CA SER A 277 4.49 4.66 16.28
C SER A 277 5.69 5.41 15.71
N HIS A 278 6.78 4.71 15.48
CA HIS A 278 7.96 5.26 14.78
C HIS A 278 7.73 5.42 13.28
N GLY A 279 6.67 4.82 12.73
CA GLY A 279 6.37 4.90 11.31
C GLY A 279 7.27 4.02 10.45
N VAL A 280 7.81 2.95 10.99
CA VAL A 280 8.56 1.92 10.28
C VAL A 280 7.87 0.58 10.53
N GLU A 281 7.58 -0.17 9.47
CA GLU A 281 6.89 -1.47 9.55
C GLU A 281 7.60 -2.48 8.66
N PRO A 282 7.55 -3.80 9.00
CA PRO A 282 8.03 -4.86 8.10
C PRO A 282 7.41 -4.77 6.71
N GLU A 283 8.21 -5.03 5.67
CA GLU A 283 7.80 -4.87 4.27
C GLU A 283 7.80 -6.20 3.51
N PHE A 284 7.19 -7.24 4.06
CA PHE A 284 6.93 -8.48 3.33
C PHE A 284 5.60 -8.46 2.57
N ALA A 285 4.68 -7.60 3.00
CA ALA A 285 3.42 -7.38 2.30
C ALA A 285 3.06 -5.90 2.26
N CYS A 286 2.40 -5.49 1.17
CA CYS A 286 1.86 -4.14 1.02
C CYS A 286 0.48 -4.17 0.37
N THR A 287 -0.25 -3.06 0.43
CA THR A 287 -1.49 -2.90 -0.33
C THR A 287 -1.22 -2.47 -1.77
N PHE A 288 -2.20 -2.63 -2.65
CA PHE A 288 -2.10 -2.24 -4.06
C PHE A 288 -1.69 -0.78 -4.23
N GLU A 289 -2.20 0.11 -3.37
CA GLU A 289 -1.86 1.54 -3.40
C GLU A 289 -0.39 1.79 -3.07
N LYS A 290 0.17 1.04 -2.12
CA LYS A 290 1.59 1.14 -1.73
C LYS A 290 2.53 0.50 -2.74
N ALA A 291 2.05 -0.40 -3.58
CA ALA A 291 2.83 -0.99 -4.67
C ALA A 291 3.02 0.00 -5.84
N GLN A 292 2.21 1.06 -5.91
CA GLN A 292 2.36 2.09 -6.93
C GLN A 292 3.76 2.73 -6.85
N SER A 293 4.37 2.98 -8.00
CA SER A 293 5.73 3.53 -8.17
C SER A 293 6.89 2.59 -7.83
N LYS A 294 6.64 1.42 -7.22
CA LYS A 294 7.70 0.44 -6.98
C LYS A 294 8.03 -0.35 -8.25
N THR A 295 9.28 -0.72 -8.41
CA THR A 295 9.73 -1.79 -9.31
C THR A 295 10.26 -2.90 -8.42
N LEU A 296 9.71 -4.11 -8.59
CA LEU A 296 10.01 -5.25 -7.74
C LEU A 296 10.77 -6.31 -8.55
N ASP A 297 11.74 -6.94 -7.91
CA ASP A 297 12.47 -8.06 -8.52
C ASP A 297 11.59 -9.29 -8.64
N SER A 298 10.68 -9.47 -7.68
CA SER A 298 9.63 -10.48 -7.70
C SER A 298 8.42 -10.02 -6.89
N VAL A 299 7.23 -10.58 -7.21
CA VAL A 299 5.99 -10.24 -6.52
C VAL A 299 5.04 -11.44 -6.47
N ILE A 300 4.33 -11.57 -5.36
CA ILE A 300 3.17 -12.46 -5.23
C ILE A 300 1.93 -11.58 -5.08
N ILE A 301 0.89 -11.84 -5.87
CA ILE A 301 -0.32 -11.00 -5.88
C ILE A 301 -1.50 -11.80 -5.38
N ASP A 302 -2.17 -11.30 -4.35
CA ASP A 302 -3.43 -11.84 -3.85
C ASP A 302 -4.59 -11.17 -4.60
N LEU A 303 -5.21 -11.94 -5.50
CA LEU A 303 -6.37 -11.52 -6.29
C LEU A 303 -7.67 -12.16 -5.77
N ASN A 304 -7.65 -12.81 -4.61
CA ASN A 304 -8.83 -13.41 -4.01
C ASN A 304 -9.89 -12.36 -3.67
N ARG A 305 -11.14 -12.79 -3.70
CA ARG A 305 -12.27 -11.95 -3.35
C ARG A 305 -12.43 -11.87 -1.83
N TRP A 306 -12.51 -10.66 -1.31
CA TRP A 306 -12.69 -10.43 0.12
C TRP A 306 -14.05 -9.75 0.37
N PRO A 307 -14.82 -10.18 1.40
CA PRO A 307 -16.12 -9.59 1.71
C PRO A 307 -16.05 -8.08 1.92
N GLY A 308 -16.99 -7.35 1.30
CA GLY A 308 -17.06 -5.90 1.41
C GLY A 308 -15.96 -5.12 0.66
N MET A 309 -15.11 -5.81 -0.11
CA MET A 309 -14.02 -5.18 -0.86
C MET A 309 -14.10 -5.54 -2.33
N ASN A 310 -13.92 -4.55 -3.19
CA ASN A 310 -13.87 -4.73 -4.63
C ASN A 310 -12.50 -4.34 -5.18
N LEU A 311 -11.89 -5.26 -5.92
CA LEU A 311 -10.74 -4.93 -6.76
C LEU A 311 -11.21 -3.99 -7.89
N SER A 312 -10.42 -2.96 -8.18
CA SER A 312 -10.61 -2.15 -9.37
C SER A 312 -9.61 -2.57 -10.45
N PHE A 313 -9.92 -2.24 -11.68
CA PHE A 313 -9.02 -2.46 -12.81
C PHE A 313 -7.63 -1.84 -12.56
N GLU A 314 -7.60 -0.61 -12.03
CA GLU A 314 -6.36 0.13 -11.77
C GLU A 314 -5.47 -0.58 -10.76
N LYS A 315 -6.06 -1.18 -9.71
CA LYS A 315 -5.32 -1.95 -8.71
C LYS A 315 -4.66 -3.18 -9.34
N VAL A 316 -5.42 -3.96 -10.11
CA VAL A 316 -4.89 -5.14 -10.80
C VAL A 316 -3.80 -4.74 -11.79
N ASN A 317 -4.03 -3.71 -12.60
CA ASN A 317 -3.03 -3.18 -13.54
C ASN A 317 -1.76 -2.72 -12.82
N VAL A 318 -1.88 -2.00 -11.71
CA VAL A 318 -0.72 -1.60 -10.90
C VAL A 318 0.07 -2.83 -10.46
N ALA A 319 -0.56 -3.85 -9.91
CA ALA A 319 0.14 -5.03 -9.39
C ALA A 319 0.83 -5.83 -10.50
N LEU A 320 0.12 -6.15 -11.59
CA LEU A 320 0.67 -6.93 -12.71
C LEU A 320 1.84 -6.23 -13.40
N THR A 321 1.95 -4.91 -13.28
CA THR A 321 3.00 -4.12 -13.93
C THR A 321 4.21 -3.84 -13.02
N ARG A 322 4.37 -4.49 -11.86
CA ARG A 322 5.46 -4.18 -10.90
C ARG A 322 6.77 -4.88 -11.19
N VAL A 323 6.78 -5.93 -11.99
CA VAL A 323 7.94 -6.75 -12.31
C VAL A 323 8.43 -6.54 -13.75
N LYS A 324 9.65 -7.00 -14.03
CA LYS A 324 10.25 -6.92 -15.37
C LYS A 324 9.79 -8.04 -16.27
N THR A 325 9.59 -9.23 -15.72
CA THR A 325 9.16 -10.43 -16.46
C THR A 325 7.97 -11.10 -15.76
N ARG A 326 7.18 -11.87 -16.51
CA ARG A 326 6.08 -12.65 -15.93
C ARG A 326 6.57 -13.78 -15.01
N GLU A 327 7.79 -14.28 -15.22
CA GLU A 327 8.39 -15.33 -14.37
C GLU A 327 8.73 -14.81 -12.96
N ASP A 328 8.82 -13.50 -12.79
CA ASP A 328 9.01 -12.84 -11.50
C ASP A 328 7.68 -12.57 -10.76
N LEU A 329 6.56 -13.02 -11.33
CA LEU A 329 5.23 -12.85 -10.75
C LEU A 329 4.60 -14.21 -10.46
N ARG A 330 4.00 -14.34 -9.29
CA ARG A 330 3.09 -15.43 -8.91
C ARG A 330 1.78 -14.87 -8.39
N LEU A 331 0.72 -15.62 -8.57
CA LEU A 331 -0.55 -15.36 -7.92
C LEU A 331 -0.65 -16.16 -6.62
N MET A 332 -1.29 -15.60 -5.62
CA MET A 332 -1.72 -16.41 -4.46
C MET A 332 -2.70 -17.46 -4.96
N PRO A 333 -2.67 -18.69 -4.40
CA PRO A 333 -3.65 -19.71 -4.73
C PRO A 333 -5.08 -19.20 -4.52
N VAL A 334 -5.95 -19.56 -5.44
CA VAL A 334 -7.38 -19.22 -5.31
C VAL A 334 -7.96 -19.96 -4.11
N LEU A 335 -8.64 -19.23 -3.24
CA LEU A 335 -9.26 -19.80 -2.04
C LEU A 335 -10.36 -20.81 -2.41
N PRO A 336 -10.58 -21.87 -1.60
CA PRO A 336 -11.63 -22.84 -1.85
C PRO A 336 -13.00 -22.20 -2.07
N GLY A 337 -13.69 -22.61 -3.11
CA GLY A 337 -15.01 -22.05 -3.48
C GLY A 337 -14.98 -20.68 -4.16
N GLN A 338 -13.79 -20.14 -4.46
CA GLN A 338 -13.65 -18.91 -5.23
C GLN A 338 -13.15 -19.17 -6.65
N SER A 339 -13.27 -18.14 -7.52
CA SER A 339 -12.71 -18.12 -8.85
C SER A 339 -12.18 -16.70 -9.15
N LEU A 340 -11.43 -16.55 -10.23
CA LEU A 340 -10.97 -15.24 -10.72
C LEU A 340 -11.97 -14.55 -11.66
N GLU A 341 -13.18 -15.09 -11.82
CA GLU A 341 -14.20 -14.55 -12.73
C GLU A 341 -14.57 -13.09 -12.43
N HIS A 342 -14.53 -12.70 -11.15
CA HIS A 342 -14.78 -11.33 -10.74
C HIS A 342 -13.80 -10.30 -11.36
N LEU A 343 -12.64 -10.75 -11.86
CA LEU A 343 -11.69 -9.88 -12.56
C LEU A 343 -12.09 -9.61 -14.01
N TYR A 344 -12.83 -10.53 -14.64
CA TYR A 344 -13.15 -10.45 -16.06
C TYR A 344 -14.21 -9.39 -16.38
N CYS A 345 -14.89 -8.87 -15.36
CA CYS A 345 -15.79 -7.72 -15.49
C CYS A 345 -15.11 -6.38 -15.20
N LEU A 346 -13.81 -6.37 -14.87
CA LEU A 346 -13.07 -5.15 -14.59
C LEU A 346 -12.65 -4.45 -15.89
N ARG A 347 -12.79 -3.15 -15.91
CA ARG A 347 -12.37 -2.29 -17.00
C ARG A 347 -11.83 -0.96 -16.46
N PRO A 348 -11.02 -0.24 -17.24
CA PRO A 348 -10.60 1.11 -16.88
C PRO A 348 -11.82 2.00 -16.58
N ASP A 349 -11.64 2.96 -15.66
CA ASP A 349 -12.72 3.90 -15.35
C ASP A 349 -13.12 4.66 -16.64
N PRO A 350 -14.40 4.56 -17.08
CA PRO A 350 -14.86 5.20 -18.29
C PRO A 350 -14.63 6.70 -18.34
N ARG A 351 -14.67 7.36 -17.18
CA ARG A 351 -14.41 8.80 -17.06
C ARG A 351 -12.98 9.14 -17.44
N MET A 352 -12.03 8.29 -17.06
CA MET A 352 -10.62 8.41 -17.46
C MET A 352 -10.45 8.26 -18.97
N GLN A 353 -11.16 7.33 -19.57
CA GLN A 353 -11.09 7.08 -21.01
C GLN A 353 -11.68 8.25 -21.81
N VAL A 354 -12.85 8.75 -21.39
CA VAL A 354 -13.47 9.95 -21.99
C VAL A 354 -12.55 11.16 -21.86
N TRP A 355 -11.96 11.36 -20.66
CA TRP A 355 -11.01 12.45 -20.46
C TRP A 355 -9.78 12.32 -21.39
N ARG A 356 -9.21 11.14 -21.52
CA ARG A 356 -8.09 10.91 -22.45
C ARG A 356 -8.48 11.13 -23.90
N ALA A 357 -9.68 10.74 -24.29
CA ALA A 357 -10.20 10.96 -25.64
C ALA A 357 -10.40 12.45 -25.97
N GLY A 358 -10.49 13.31 -24.97
CA GLY A 358 -10.57 14.76 -25.17
C GLY A 358 -9.24 15.40 -25.62
N PHE A 359 -8.11 14.69 -25.57
CA PHE A 359 -6.84 15.21 -26.07
C PHE A 359 -6.61 14.84 -27.53
N GLY A 360 -6.28 15.84 -28.35
CA GLY A 360 -5.94 15.67 -29.76
C GLY A 360 -4.54 15.07 -29.95
N PRO A 361 -4.18 14.77 -31.20
CA PRO A 361 -2.83 14.27 -31.56
C PRO A 361 -1.71 15.21 -31.17
N ASP A 362 -2.00 16.51 -31.08
CA ASP A 362 -1.09 17.58 -30.65
C ASP A 362 -0.91 17.63 -29.13
N GLY A 363 -1.64 16.79 -28.37
CA GLY A 363 -1.64 16.74 -26.92
C GLY A 363 -2.44 17.86 -26.24
N ASN A 364 -3.20 18.65 -27.01
CA ASN A 364 -4.07 19.70 -26.47
C ASN A 364 -5.47 19.17 -26.23
N TRP A 365 -6.16 19.75 -25.25
CA TRP A 365 -7.54 19.39 -24.93
C TRP A 365 -8.53 20.01 -25.91
N SER A 366 -9.50 19.23 -26.39
CA SER A 366 -10.64 19.67 -27.21
C SER A 366 -11.94 19.21 -26.58
N PRO A 367 -12.85 20.16 -26.25
CA PRO A 367 -14.19 19.84 -25.77
C PRO A 367 -14.99 18.99 -26.78
N GLU A 368 -14.80 19.21 -28.08
CA GLU A 368 -15.50 18.53 -29.19
C GLU A 368 -15.11 17.05 -29.22
N LEU A 369 -13.79 16.72 -29.07
CA LEU A 369 -13.33 15.35 -29.00
C LEU A 369 -13.89 14.65 -27.76
N CYS A 370 -13.89 15.32 -26.62
CA CYS A 370 -14.45 14.79 -25.38
C CYS A 370 -15.96 14.52 -25.53
N LYS A 371 -16.72 15.47 -26.10
CA LYS A 371 -18.14 15.32 -26.35
C LYS A 371 -18.43 14.16 -27.31
N SER A 372 -17.67 14.06 -28.42
CA SER A 372 -17.80 12.93 -29.36
C SER A 372 -17.53 11.58 -28.68
N ALA A 373 -16.60 11.52 -27.74
CA ALA A 373 -16.34 10.30 -26.97
C ALA A 373 -17.50 9.97 -26.00
N ILE A 374 -18.14 10.97 -25.39
CA ILE A 374 -19.31 10.80 -24.54
C ILE A 374 -20.50 10.31 -25.35
N ASP A 375 -20.77 10.91 -26.53
CA ASP A 375 -21.92 10.61 -27.39
C ASP A 375 -21.88 9.15 -27.91
N ARG A 376 -20.71 8.50 -27.95
CA ARG A 376 -20.57 7.09 -28.32
C ARG A 376 -20.92 6.11 -27.19
N LEU A 377 -21.08 6.61 -25.97
CA LEU A 377 -21.37 5.76 -24.82
C LEU A 377 -22.89 5.57 -24.65
N PRO A 378 -23.33 4.43 -24.11
CA PRO A 378 -24.73 4.24 -23.76
C PRO A 378 -25.24 5.35 -22.84
N PRO A 379 -26.50 5.81 -22.98
CA PRO A 379 -27.05 6.92 -22.17
C PRO A 379 -26.93 6.72 -20.63
N ASP A 380 -26.96 5.47 -20.20
CA ASP A 380 -26.87 5.10 -18.77
C ASP A 380 -25.45 4.78 -18.29
N PHE A 381 -24.46 4.97 -19.14
CA PHE A 381 -23.08 4.56 -18.86
C PHE A 381 -22.47 5.18 -17.59
N PHE A 382 -22.82 6.44 -17.32
CA PHE A 382 -22.35 7.17 -16.14
C PHE A 382 -23.31 7.11 -14.96
N LYS A 383 -24.53 6.59 -15.14
CA LYS A 383 -25.42 6.37 -14.00
C LYS A 383 -24.78 5.33 -13.09
N LYS A 384 -24.61 5.67 -11.79
CA LYS A 384 -24.18 4.70 -10.79
C LYS A 384 -25.12 3.50 -10.92
N LYS A 385 -24.63 2.35 -11.35
CA LYS A 385 -25.33 1.09 -11.10
C LYS A 385 -25.49 1.03 -9.58
N LYS A 386 -26.72 1.13 -9.09
CA LYS A 386 -27.06 0.67 -7.75
C LYS A 386 -26.39 -0.70 -7.63
N THR A 387 -25.63 -0.88 -6.57
CA THR A 387 -24.93 -2.11 -6.21
C THR A 387 -25.70 -3.30 -6.77
N ILE A 388 -25.06 -4.06 -7.65
CA ILE A 388 -25.61 -5.36 -8.04
C ILE A 388 -25.59 -6.16 -6.76
N GLU A 389 -26.73 -6.28 -6.09
CA GLU A 389 -26.94 -7.30 -5.08
C GLU A 389 -26.83 -8.64 -5.81
N PHE A 390 -25.67 -9.27 -5.66
CA PHE A 390 -25.55 -10.67 -5.98
C PHE A 390 -26.39 -11.41 -4.93
N LEU A 391 -27.55 -11.91 -5.35
CA LEU A 391 -28.31 -12.92 -4.64
C LEU A 391 -27.40 -14.13 -4.32
N PRO A 392 -27.72 -14.84 -3.22
CA PRO A 392 -26.87 -15.81 -2.55
C PRO A 392 -26.43 -16.98 -3.41
#